data_5a62210757b120e15864a4140c14b80b
#
_entry.id   5a62210757b120e15864a4140c14b80b
#
_cell.length_a   1.000
_cell.length_b   1.000
_cell.length_c   1.000
_cell.angle_alpha   90.00
_cell.angle_beta   90.00
_cell.angle_gamma   90.00
#
_symmetry.space_group_name_H-M   'P 1'
#
loop_
_entity.id
_entity.type
_entity.pdbx_description
1 polymer ?
#
loop_
_entity_poly.entity_id
_entity_poly.type
_entity_poly.pdbx_seq_one_letter_code
_entity_poly.pdbx_strand_id
1 'polypeptide(L)'
;MSVQVENLEKNMAKLTIEVAAEKVEDAIQAAYMKEKGKISVPGFRKGKVPRKMIEKMYGAGVFYEDAANTLIQENYAQAVEESGVDVVSRPTIEVVQIEAGKPFIFTAEVAVRPEVKLGKYKGVQVTKIDTTVSDEEVAAELEKERQKNSRTVTVTDRPIAEGDTAVIDFEGFVDGVAFEGGKGENHPLEIGSHSFIDTFEDQLVGKNAGDEVDVNVTFPEKYQAADLAGKPALFKVKIHEVKAKELPELNDEFAQDVSEFNTLEEYKEDLKKQLEVQKEDEAKRTKEDEAIQKIIDKSTMEIPEAMIKTQCENMVNEFAQRLAQSGLSMEQYMQFSGLTLDKLEEQVRPEAETRIKSSLVLEQIAKDENIEVSEEEIDAEIEKMAKAYGMEADKLKEYMGDAEKESMKRDISVTKAVDLVMENVKERAKAKTKKEKEAEAEENAEENAEE
;
A
#
# COMPACT_ATOMS: atom_id res chain seq x y z
N MET A 1 15.64 25.34 30.43
CA MET A 1 16.12 24.17 29.68
C MET A 1 17.31 24.60 28.86
N SER A 2 18.31 23.75 28.66
CA SER A 2 19.39 24.01 27.71
C SER A 2 19.48 22.82 26.74
N VAL A 3 19.77 23.12 25.47
CA VAL A 3 19.91 22.12 24.40
C VAL A 3 21.29 22.30 23.76
N GLN A 4 22.04 21.22 23.62
CA GLN A 4 23.26 21.18 22.85
C GLN A 4 23.10 20.22 21.69
N VAL A 5 23.52 20.64 20.50
CA VAL A 5 23.43 19.86 19.27
C VAL A 5 24.82 19.43 18.86
N GLU A 6 25.01 18.14 18.66
CA GLU A 6 26.22 17.55 18.10
C GLU A 6 25.84 16.84 16.80
N ASN A 7 26.40 17.28 15.69
CA ASN A 7 26.19 16.63 14.40
C ASN A 7 27.07 15.37 14.32
N LEU A 8 26.43 14.24 14.03
CA LEU A 8 27.06 12.95 13.82
C LEU A 8 27.20 12.65 12.32
N GLU A 9 27.89 11.56 11.99
CA GLU A 9 27.98 11.09 10.60
C GLU A 9 26.63 10.59 10.08
N LYS A 10 26.48 10.51 8.76
CA LYS A 10 25.29 9.98 8.05
C LYS A 10 24.00 10.71 8.36
N ASN A 11 24.05 12.03 8.44
CA ASN A 11 22.90 12.89 8.73
C ASN A 11 22.17 12.49 10.03
N MET A 12 22.95 12.17 11.07
CA MET A 12 22.45 11.98 12.41
C MET A 12 22.85 13.16 13.28
N ALA A 13 22.04 13.50 14.28
CA ALA A 13 22.36 14.49 15.30
C ALA A 13 22.06 13.92 16.69
N LYS A 14 22.88 14.32 17.64
CA LYS A 14 22.68 14.01 19.06
C LYS A 14 22.32 15.30 19.78
N LEU A 15 21.12 15.34 20.29
CA LEU A 15 20.61 16.41 21.12
C LEU A 15 20.86 16.05 22.58
N THR A 16 21.65 16.85 23.31
CA THR A 16 21.81 16.73 24.75
C THR A 16 20.91 17.76 25.41
N ILE A 17 19.94 17.30 26.19
CA ILE A 17 18.89 18.12 26.77
C ILE A 17 19.06 18.11 28.29
N GLU A 18 19.17 19.30 28.86
CA GLU A 18 19.29 19.49 30.31
C GLU A 18 18.06 20.20 30.87
N VAL A 19 17.34 19.54 31.78
CA VAL A 19 16.17 20.06 32.46
C VAL A 19 16.52 20.45 33.89
N ALA A 20 16.13 21.64 34.35
CA ALA A 20 16.48 22.17 35.67
C ALA A 20 16.02 21.25 36.81
N ALA A 21 16.81 21.21 37.90
CA ALA A 21 16.55 20.35 39.05
C ALA A 21 15.21 20.59 39.73
N GLU A 22 14.64 21.80 39.66
CA GLU A 22 13.32 22.13 40.20
C GLU A 22 12.22 21.32 39.48
N LYS A 23 12.26 21.25 38.14
CA LYS A 23 11.32 20.44 37.35
C LYS A 23 11.45 18.94 37.63
N VAL A 24 12.68 18.48 37.92
CA VAL A 24 12.94 17.08 38.30
C VAL A 24 12.25 16.72 39.59
N GLU A 25 12.34 17.60 40.61
CA GLU A 25 11.67 17.37 41.89
C GLU A 25 10.16 17.34 41.76
N ASP A 26 9.59 18.24 40.95
CA ASP A 26 8.14 18.27 40.64
C ASP A 26 7.70 16.99 39.93
N ALA A 27 8.47 16.50 38.93
CA ALA A 27 8.18 15.28 38.22
C ALA A 27 8.27 14.03 39.13
N ILE A 28 9.28 13.94 40.00
CA ILE A 28 9.38 12.86 40.98
C ILE A 28 8.21 12.92 41.99
N GLN A 29 7.76 14.12 42.37
CA GLN A 29 6.61 14.28 43.26
C GLN A 29 5.30 13.85 42.52
N ALA A 30 5.15 14.17 41.25
CA ALA A 30 4.02 13.73 40.42
C ALA A 30 4.01 12.19 40.26
N ALA A 31 5.17 11.58 39.98
CA ALA A 31 5.33 10.13 39.87
C ALA A 31 4.96 9.43 41.22
N TYR A 32 5.41 9.97 42.33
CA TYR A 32 4.97 9.47 43.64
C TYR A 32 3.46 9.57 43.83
N MET A 33 2.83 10.67 43.44
CA MET A 33 1.37 10.86 43.60
C MET A 33 0.58 9.83 42.77
N LYS A 34 1.06 9.51 41.57
CA LYS A 34 0.50 8.51 40.65
C LYS A 34 0.66 7.09 41.22
N GLU A 35 1.87 6.74 41.73
CA GLU A 35 2.22 5.38 42.10
C GLU A 35 1.93 5.02 43.56
N LYS A 36 1.82 6.01 44.50
CA LYS A 36 1.59 5.75 45.92
C LYS A 36 0.38 4.87 46.24
N GLY A 37 -0.63 4.88 45.36
CA GLY A 37 -1.82 4.05 45.48
C GLY A 37 -1.58 2.56 45.19
N LYS A 38 -0.51 2.22 44.50
CA LYS A 38 -0.13 0.85 44.14
C LYS A 38 0.86 0.25 45.15
N ILE A 39 1.67 1.07 45.81
CA ILE A 39 2.75 0.65 46.71
C ILE A 39 2.18 0.33 48.09
N SER A 40 2.56 -0.85 48.62
CA SER A 40 2.22 -1.30 49.96
C SER A 40 3.47 -1.41 50.81
N VAL A 41 3.44 -0.74 51.97
CA VAL A 41 4.56 -0.77 52.94
C VAL A 41 4.02 -1.28 54.28
N PRO A 42 4.69 -2.26 54.94
CA PRO A 42 4.26 -2.73 56.25
C PRO A 42 4.17 -1.61 57.27
N GLY A 43 3.08 -1.55 57.99
CA GLY A 43 2.82 -0.53 58.99
C GLY A 43 2.11 0.74 58.45
N PHE A 44 1.87 0.84 57.14
CA PHE A 44 1.16 1.97 56.54
C PHE A 44 -0.06 1.52 55.76
N ARG A 45 -1.11 2.38 55.84
CA ARG A 45 -2.27 2.17 54.99
C ARG A 45 -1.91 2.47 53.51
N LYS A 46 -2.33 1.59 52.60
CA LYS A 46 -2.09 1.73 51.16
C LYS A 46 -2.48 3.14 50.67
N GLY A 47 -1.61 3.79 49.92
CA GLY A 47 -1.80 5.13 49.38
C GLY A 47 -1.54 6.28 50.41
N LYS A 48 -1.16 5.98 51.66
CA LYS A 48 -0.81 6.97 52.70
C LYS A 48 0.66 6.91 53.15
N VAL A 49 1.48 6.17 52.47
CA VAL A 49 2.92 6.07 52.76
C VAL A 49 3.62 7.35 52.30
N PRO A 50 4.37 8.07 53.16
CA PRO A 50 5.14 9.23 52.71
C PRO A 50 6.25 8.87 51.70
N ARG A 51 6.51 9.76 50.72
CA ARG A 51 7.51 9.55 49.67
C ARG A 51 8.88 9.09 50.23
N LYS A 52 9.40 9.81 51.20
CA LYS A 52 10.71 9.48 51.85
C LYS A 52 10.73 8.07 52.44
N MET A 53 9.62 7.53 52.88
CA MET A 53 9.59 6.18 53.43
C MET A 53 9.62 5.12 52.30
N ILE A 54 8.97 5.39 51.15
CA ILE A 54 9.06 4.52 49.99
C ILE A 54 10.48 4.52 49.43
N GLU A 55 11.07 5.70 49.23
CA GLU A 55 12.47 5.86 48.79
C GLU A 55 13.47 5.17 49.68
N LYS A 56 13.25 5.18 51.01
CA LYS A 56 14.11 4.47 51.97
C LYS A 56 14.03 2.94 51.83
N MET A 57 12.87 2.41 51.49
CA MET A 57 12.63 0.98 51.40
C MET A 57 12.95 0.39 50.03
N TYR A 58 12.64 1.11 48.96
CA TYR A 58 12.74 0.63 47.57
C TYR A 58 13.91 1.31 46.83
N GLY A 59 14.58 2.24 47.46
CA GLY A 59 15.64 3.03 46.85
C GLY A 59 15.13 4.39 46.32
N ALA A 60 16.06 5.38 46.26
CA ALA A 60 15.73 6.72 45.79
C ALA A 60 15.22 6.76 44.35
N GLY A 61 15.65 5.79 43.54
CA GLY A 61 15.29 5.71 42.11
C GLY A 61 13.90 5.14 41.79
N VAL A 62 13.11 4.75 42.81
CA VAL A 62 11.81 4.09 42.60
C VAL A 62 10.82 4.89 41.73
N PHE A 63 10.97 6.21 41.65
CA PHE A 63 10.11 7.12 40.88
C PHE A 63 10.83 7.72 39.66
N TYR A 64 12.11 7.39 39.43
CA TYR A 64 12.93 8.05 38.42
C TYR A 64 12.48 7.69 36.99
N GLU A 65 12.04 6.46 36.75
CA GLU A 65 11.58 6.04 35.45
C GLU A 65 10.33 6.81 35.03
N ASP A 66 9.31 6.87 35.90
CA ASP A 66 8.08 7.62 35.59
C ASP A 66 8.34 9.13 35.45
N ALA A 67 9.22 9.68 36.30
CA ALA A 67 9.62 11.08 36.24
C ALA A 67 10.38 11.40 34.97
N ALA A 68 11.34 10.54 34.58
CA ALA A 68 12.08 10.68 33.33
C ALA A 68 11.16 10.67 32.11
N ASN A 69 10.27 9.69 32.04
CA ASN A 69 9.31 9.59 30.93
C ASN A 69 8.43 10.85 30.81
N THR A 70 7.96 11.39 31.93
CA THR A 70 7.17 12.62 31.94
C THR A 70 8.03 13.81 31.46
N LEU A 71 9.21 13.97 31.98
CA LEU A 71 10.12 15.08 31.61
C LEU A 71 10.55 15.02 30.16
N ILE A 72 10.79 13.82 29.61
CA ILE A 72 11.12 13.62 28.20
C ILE A 72 9.94 14.07 27.33
N GLN A 73 8.74 13.60 27.64
CA GLN A 73 7.53 13.95 26.86
C GLN A 73 7.26 15.46 26.87
N GLU A 74 7.43 16.12 28.00
CA GLU A 74 7.16 17.55 28.15
C GLU A 74 8.23 18.45 27.51
N ASN A 75 9.50 18.00 27.47
CA ASN A 75 10.59 18.89 27.08
C ASN A 75 11.21 18.55 25.72
N TYR A 76 10.99 17.33 25.16
CA TYR A 76 11.61 16.92 23.91
C TYR A 76 11.15 17.79 22.70
N ALA A 77 9.85 18.00 22.56
CA ALA A 77 9.31 18.79 21.44
C ALA A 77 9.85 20.23 21.44
N GLN A 78 9.85 20.87 22.61
CA GLN A 78 10.41 22.21 22.77
C GLN A 78 11.92 22.24 22.53
N ALA A 79 12.65 21.19 22.92
CA ALA A 79 14.09 21.07 22.69
C ALA A 79 14.42 20.96 21.20
N VAL A 80 13.62 20.21 20.43
CA VAL A 80 13.78 20.11 18.97
C VAL A 80 13.54 21.48 18.32
N GLU A 81 12.46 22.19 18.69
CA GLU A 81 12.17 23.53 18.18
C GLU A 81 13.29 24.54 18.50
N GLU A 82 13.77 24.59 19.76
CA GLU A 82 14.86 25.46 20.17
C GLU A 82 16.20 25.13 19.47
N SER A 83 16.41 23.86 19.09
CA SER A 83 17.61 23.41 18.39
C SER A 83 17.67 23.87 16.93
N GLY A 84 16.52 24.14 16.30
CA GLY A 84 16.42 24.47 14.88
C GLY A 84 16.77 23.30 13.95
N VAL A 85 16.83 22.09 14.46
CA VAL A 85 17.17 20.87 13.70
C VAL A 85 15.91 20.28 13.07
N ASP A 86 15.93 20.04 11.78
CA ASP A 86 14.81 19.37 11.07
C ASP A 86 14.89 17.84 11.27
N VAL A 87 14.22 17.38 12.33
CA VAL A 87 14.20 15.96 12.73
C VAL A 87 13.23 15.16 11.86
N VAL A 88 13.72 14.07 11.28
CA VAL A 88 12.95 13.21 10.34
C VAL A 88 12.78 11.75 10.82
N SER A 89 13.16 11.46 12.07
CA SER A 89 12.98 10.13 12.65
C SER A 89 12.50 10.20 14.10
N ARG A 90 12.04 9.07 14.61
CA ARG A 90 11.82 8.93 16.05
C ARG A 90 13.15 9.01 16.79
N PRO A 91 13.22 9.69 17.97
CA PRO A 91 14.45 9.78 18.73
C PRO A 91 14.79 8.44 19.38
N THR A 92 16.08 8.09 19.39
CA THR A 92 16.62 7.10 20.31
C THR A 92 17.06 7.84 21.56
N ILE A 93 16.38 7.60 22.68
CA ILE A 93 16.58 8.35 23.93
C ILE A 93 17.44 7.53 24.89
N GLU A 94 18.46 8.19 25.47
CA GLU A 94 19.29 7.64 26.52
C GLU A 94 19.31 8.61 27.71
N VAL A 95 19.03 8.09 28.90
CA VAL A 95 19.07 8.88 30.13
C VAL A 95 20.49 8.88 30.66
N VAL A 96 21.12 10.06 30.65
CA VAL A 96 22.49 10.25 31.14
C VAL A 96 22.53 10.47 32.66
N GLN A 97 21.60 11.29 33.17
CA GLN A 97 21.55 11.62 34.61
C GLN A 97 20.12 11.90 35.05
N ILE A 98 19.66 11.19 36.07
CA ILE A 98 18.44 11.54 36.83
C ILE A 98 18.70 11.30 38.33
N GLU A 99 18.64 12.37 39.10
CA GLU A 99 18.86 12.30 40.57
C GLU A 99 18.13 13.49 41.22
N ALA A 100 17.50 13.26 42.36
CA ALA A 100 16.82 14.31 43.11
C ALA A 100 17.81 15.44 43.48
N GLY A 101 17.45 16.68 43.22
CA GLY A 101 18.27 17.86 43.48
C GLY A 101 19.38 18.14 42.45
N LYS A 102 19.46 17.33 41.37
CA LYS A 102 20.36 17.56 40.22
C LYS A 102 19.54 17.78 38.94
N PRO A 103 20.09 18.44 37.93
CA PRO A 103 19.48 18.54 36.64
C PRO A 103 19.25 17.14 36.04
N PHE A 104 18.16 16.98 35.30
CA PHE A 104 17.93 15.79 34.47
C PHE A 104 18.58 16.00 33.12
N ILE A 105 19.45 15.07 32.73
CA ILE A 105 20.16 15.10 31.44
C ILE A 105 19.83 13.84 30.69
N PHE A 106 19.34 14.01 29.49
CA PHE A 106 19.12 12.92 28.55
C PHE A 106 19.61 13.30 27.16
N THR A 107 19.97 12.30 26.36
CA THR A 107 20.35 12.48 24.97
C THR A 107 19.30 11.88 24.09
N ALA A 108 19.05 12.52 22.94
CA ALA A 108 18.18 12.04 21.88
C ALA A 108 18.99 11.98 20.59
N GLU A 109 19.24 10.78 20.09
CA GLU A 109 19.84 10.59 18.78
C GLU A 109 18.72 10.56 17.74
N VAL A 110 18.83 11.44 16.74
CA VAL A 110 17.81 11.66 15.71
C VAL A 110 18.44 11.69 14.33
N ALA A 111 17.70 11.25 13.33
CA ALA A 111 18.07 11.53 11.95
C ALA A 111 17.59 12.94 11.58
N VAL A 112 18.46 13.69 10.93
CA VAL A 112 18.16 15.01 10.39
C VAL A 112 17.96 14.91 8.89
N ARG A 113 17.15 15.83 8.37
CA ARG A 113 16.90 15.91 6.93
C ARG A 113 18.20 16.05 6.15
N PRO A 114 18.49 15.16 5.18
CA PRO A 114 19.73 15.20 4.42
C PRO A 114 19.75 16.38 3.45
N GLU A 115 20.92 16.94 3.21
CA GLU A 115 21.13 17.88 2.12
C GLU A 115 21.06 17.16 0.78
N VAL A 116 20.31 17.74 -0.16
CA VAL A 116 20.18 17.24 -1.52
C VAL A 116 20.96 18.12 -2.48
N LYS A 117 21.89 17.52 -3.21
CA LYS A 117 22.56 18.18 -4.33
C LYS A 117 21.83 17.78 -5.61
N LEU A 118 20.99 18.70 -6.12
CA LEU A 118 20.23 18.47 -7.32
C LEU A 118 21.11 18.32 -8.55
N GLY A 119 20.78 17.31 -9.37
CA GLY A 119 21.26 17.25 -10.74
C GLY A 119 20.46 18.17 -11.66
N LYS A 120 20.61 17.99 -12.97
CA LYS A 120 19.82 18.74 -13.94
C LYS A 120 18.38 18.22 -13.97
N TYR A 121 17.41 19.02 -13.52
CA TYR A 121 15.99 18.70 -13.47
C TYR A 121 15.15 19.40 -14.56
N LYS A 122 15.60 20.53 -15.13
CA LYS A 122 14.92 21.16 -16.28
C LYS A 122 15.31 20.52 -17.61
N GLY A 123 14.31 20.22 -18.43
CA GLY A 123 14.51 19.59 -19.75
C GLY A 123 14.86 18.10 -19.68
N VAL A 124 14.34 17.38 -18.69
CA VAL A 124 14.42 15.92 -18.59
C VAL A 124 13.63 15.32 -19.74
N GLN A 125 14.17 14.27 -20.35
CA GLN A 125 13.50 13.55 -21.43
C GLN A 125 12.67 12.43 -20.88
N VAL A 126 11.39 12.39 -21.23
CA VAL A 126 10.48 11.28 -20.90
C VAL A 126 9.94 10.63 -22.17
N THR A 127 9.49 9.40 -22.02
CA THR A 127 8.89 8.64 -23.11
C THR A 127 7.50 9.17 -23.42
N LYS A 128 7.23 9.44 -24.70
CA LYS A 128 5.87 9.76 -25.16
C LYS A 128 5.02 8.51 -25.05
N ILE A 129 3.92 8.57 -24.31
CA ILE A 129 2.94 7.49 -24.15
C ILE A 129 1.76 7.82 -25.04
N ASP A 130 1.29 6.84 -25.79
CA ASP A 130 0.09 6.96 -26.61
C ASP A 130 -1.14 6.75 -25.72
N THR A 131 -2.03 7.72 -25.72
CA THR A 131 -3.29 7.72 -24.95
C THR A 131 -4.51 7.50 -25.82
N THR A 132 -4.31 7.23 -27.13
CA THR A 132 -5.43 6.95 -28.02
C THR A 132 -6.15 5.67 -27.61
N VAL A 133 -7.47 5.70 -27.64
CA VAL A 133 -8.32 4.54 -27.36
C VAL A 133 -8.82 3.98 -28.68
N SER A 134 -8.50 2.73 -28.95
CA SER A 134 -8.99 2.02 -30.13
C SER A 134 -10.43 1.53 -29.93
N ASP A 135 -11.14 1.32 -31.03
CA ASP A 135 -12.50 0.75 -30.96
C ASP A 135 -12.48 -0.71 -30.43
N GLU A 136 -11.36 -1.41 -30.58
CA GLU A 136 -11.16 -2.75 -30.02
C GLU A 136 -11.09 -2.73 -28.49
N GLU A 137 -10.46 -1.72 -27.90
CA GLU A 137 -10.41 -1.55 -26.44
C GLU A 137 -11.77 -1.21 -25.86
N VAL A 138 -12.55 -0.37 -26.56
CA VAL A 138 -13.94 -0.08 -26.19
C VAL A 138 -14.79 -1.35 -26.27
N ALA A 139 -14.59 -2.16 -27.32
CA ALA A 139 -15.32 -3.42 -27.46
C ALA A 139 -14.92 -4.44 -26.37
N ALA A 140 -13.65 -4.49 -25.99
CA ALA A 140 -13.17 -5.35 -24.91
C ALA A 140 -13.76 -4.95 -23.55
N GLU A 141 -13.85 -3.65 -23.25
CA GLU A 141 -14.44 -3.17 -22.01
C GLU A 141 -15.96 -3.42 -21.98
N LEU A 142 -16.63 -3.19 -23.11
CA LEU A 142 -18.04 -3.51 -23.27
C LEU A 142 -18.31 -5.01 -23.06
N GLU A 143 -17.43 -5.88 -23.55
CA GLU A 143 -17.55 -7.33 -23.35
C GLU A 143 -17.33 -7.74 -21.88
N LYS A 144 -16.43 -7.07 -21.16
CA LYS A 144 -16.28 -7.28 -19.70
C LYS A 144 -17.57 -6.91 -18.96
N GLU A 145 -18.17 -5.75 -19.27
CA GLU A 145 -19.46 -5.38 -18.67
C GLU A 145 -20.58 -6.35 -19.04
N ARG A 146 -20.59 -6.85 -20.27
CA ARG A 146 -21.50 -7.89 -20.72
C ARG A 146 -21.35 -9.18 -19.92
N GLN A 147 -20.14 -9.63 -19.68
CA GLN A 147 -19.85 -10.84 -18.88
C GLN A 147 -20.24 -10.65 -17.41
N LYS A 148 -20.01 -9.49 -16.84
CA LYS A 148 -20.38 -9.13 -15.47
C LYS A 148 -21.90 -9.15 -15.26
N ASN A 149 -22.65 -8.77 -16.28
CA ASN A 149 -24.11 -8.76 -16.28
C ASN A 149 -24.73 -10.04 -16.88
N SER A 150 -23.93 -11.12 -17.03
CA SER A 150 -24.43 -12.41 -17.50
C SER A 150 -25.43 -13.03 -16.51
N ARG A 151 -26.43 -13.71 -17.03
CA ARG A 151 -27.41 -14.49 -16.24
C ARG A 151 -27.01 -15.96 -16.25
N THR A 152 -27.12 -16.60 -15.09
CA THR A 152 -26.92 -18.04 -15.03
C THR A 152 -28.26 -18.73 -15.28
N VAL A 153 -28.34 -19.51 -16.33
CA VAL A 153 -29.52 -20.29 -16.69
C VAL A 153 -29.23 -21.78 -16.65
N THR A 154 -30.19 -22.57 -16.17
CA THR A 154 -30.06 -24.04 -16.19
C THR A 154 -30.29 -24.57 -17.60
N VAL A 155 -29.33 -25.35 -18.08
CA VAL A 155 -29.38 -26.00 -19.42
C VAL A 155 -29.90 -27.41 -19.26
N THR A 156 -30.98 -27.71 -20.00
CA THR A 156 -31.60 -29.04 -19.97
C THR A 156 -31.69 -29.70 -21.35
N ASP A 157 -31.39 -28.95 -22.40
CA ASP A 157 -31.68 -29.31 -23.80
C ASP A 157 -30.41 -29.58 -24.63
N ARG A 158 -29.23 -29.37 -24.07
CA ARG A 158 -27.94 -29.66 -24.69
C ARG A 158 -26.92 -30.21 -23.74
N PRO A 159 -25.88 -30.90 -24.24
CA PRO A 159 -24.76 -31.34 -23.43
C PRO A 159 -23.91 -30.15 -22.93
N ILE A 160 -23.05 -30.42 -21.96
CA ILE A 160 -22.04 -29.51 -21.40
C ILE A 160 -21.13 -29.00 -22.53
N ALA A 161 -20.96 -27.68 -22.58
CA ALA A 161 -20.03 -27.02 -23.45
C ALA A 161 -18.96 -26.27 -22.62
N GLU A 162 -17.89 -25.83 -23.27
CA GLU A 162 -16.86 -24.99 -22.67
C GLU A 162 -17.49 -23.66 -22.18
N GLY A 163 -17.14 -23.21 -21.00
CA GLY A 163 -17.70 -22.03 -20.32
C GLY A 163 -18.96 -22.31 -19.50
N ASP A 164 -19.55 -23.52 -19.58
CA ASP A 164 -20.67 -23.90 -18.71
C ASP A 164 -20.19 -24.21 -17.28
N THR A 165 -21.06 -24.05 -16.32
CA THR A 165 -20.83 -24.50 -14.94
C THR A 165 -21.59 -25.80 -14.69
N ALA A 166 -20.87 -26.91 -14.52
CA ALA A 166 -21.44 -28.17 -14.11
C ALA A 166 -21.48 -28.27 -12.59
N VAL A 167 -22.63 -28.56 -12.01
CA VAL A 167 -22.75 -28.91 -10.58
C VAL A 167 -22.56 -30.41 -10.47
N ILE A 168 -21.45 -30.82 -9.85
CA ILE A 168 -21.01 -32.20 -9.80
C ILE A 168 -20.83 -32.73 -8.39
N ASP A 169 -21.08 -34.02 -8.21
CA ASP A 169 -20.47 -34.79 -7.14
C ASP A 169 -19.28 -35.54 -7.72
N PHE A 170 -18.19 -35.60 -7.00
CA PHE A 170 -17.03 -36.38 -7.42
C PHE A 170 -16.42 -37.15 -6.26
N GLU A 171 -15.86 -38.32 -6.55
CA GLU A 171 -15.08 -39.12 -5.61
C GLU A 171 -13.88 -39.73 -6.35
N GLY A 172 -12.66 -39.35 -5.86
CA GLY A 172 -11.39 -39.76 -6.47
C GLY A 172 -10.78 -41.01 -5.81
N PHE A 173 -10.23 -41.86 -6.66
CA PHE A 173 -9.58 -43.13 -6.26
C PHE A 173 -8.17 -43.19 -6.89
N VAL A 174 -7.17 -43.57 -6.10
CA VAL A 174 -5.84 -43.92 -6.56
C VAL A 174 -5.59 -45.38 -6.18
N ASP A 175 -5.22 -46.23 -7.13
CA ASP A 175 -5.06 -47.68 -6.95
C ASP A 175 -6.34 -48.36 -6.36
N GLY A 176 -7.51 -47.84 -6.64
CA GLY A 176 -8.81 -48.34 -6.16
C GLY A 176 -9.16 -47.94 -4.73
N VAL A 177 -8.36 -47.09 -4.08
CA VAL A 177 -8.60 -46.59 -2.73
C VAL A 177 -8.97 -45.11 -2.79
N ALA A 178 -10.06 -44.70 -2.15
CA ALA A 178 -10.45 -43.31 -2.04
C ALA A 178 -9.41 -42.55 -1.19
N PHE A 179 -9.05 -41.32 -1.61
CA PHE A 179 -8.08 -40.49 -0.92
C PHE A 179 -8.73 -39.28 -0.26
N GLU A 180 -8.11 -38.77 0.80
CA GLU A 180 -8.60 -37.63 1.54
C GLU A 180 -8.52 -36.35 0.67
N GLY A 181 -9.60 -35.53 0.65
CA GLY A 181 -9.70 -34.37 -0.23
C GLY A 181 -10.16 -34.70 -1.66
N GLY A 182 -10.31 -35.96 -2.04
CA GLY A 182 -10.78 -36.40 -3.36
C GLY A 182 -12.29 -36.43 -3.53
N LYS A 183 -13.09 -36.04 -2.50
CA LYS A 183 -14.58 -36.10 -2.55
C LYS A 183 -15.17 -34.70 -2.40
N GLY A 184 -16.14 -34.37 -3.25
CA GLY A 184 -16.99 -33.19 -3.17
C GLY A 184 -18.41 -33.47 -3.58
N GLU A 185 -19.36 -32.79 -2.96
CA GLU A 185 -20.79 -32.91 -3.27
C GLU A 185 -21.34 -31.53 -3.67
N ASN A 186 -22.18 -31.48 -4.71
CA ASN A 186 -22.77 -30.27 -5.27
C ASN A 186 -21.72 -29.17 -5.60
N HIS A 187 -20.55 -29.58 -6.06
CA HIS A 187 -19.46 -28.64 -6.38
C HIS A 187 -19.71 -27.98 -7.74
N PRO A 188 -19.79 -26.62 -7.80
CA PRO A 188 -19.89 -25.91 -9.07
C PRO A 188 -18.51 -25.86 -9.74
N LEU A 189 -18.38 -26.47 -10.91
CA LEU A 189 -17.18 -26.52 -11.72
C LEU A 189 -17.43 -25.79 -13.04
N GLU A 190 -16.72 -24.70 -13.29
CA GLU A 190 -16.72 -24.00 -14.58
C GLU A 190 -15.79 -24.76 -15.54
N ILE A 191 -16.34 -25.24 -16.64
CA ILE A 191 -15.62 -26.02 -17.65
C ILE A 191 -14.73 -25.11 -18.49
N GLY A 192 -13.43 -25.41 -18.54
CA GLY A 192 -12.39 -24.55 -19.15
C GLY A 192 -11.71 -23.59 -18.19
N SER A 193 -12.08 -23.62 -16.90
CA SER A 193 -11.41 -22.80 -15.86
C SER A 193 -10.03 -23.32 -15.47
N HIS A 194 -9.71 -24.57 -15.81
CA HIS A 194 -8.51 -25.28 -15.39
C HIS A 194 -8.30 -25.28 -13.84
N SER A 195 -9.41 -25.24 -13.09
CA SER A 195 -9.40 -25.30 -11.63
C SER A 195 -9.20 -26.70 -11.08
N PHE A 196 -9.50 -27.70 -11.92
CA PHE A 196 -9.25 -29.12 -11.64
C PHE A 196 -7.97 -29.58 -12.36
N ILE A 197 -7.59 -30.84 -12.11
CA ILE A 197 -6.42 -31.48 -12.72
C ILE A 197 -6.60 -31.51 -14.23
N ASP A 198 -5.51 -31.27 -14.96
CA ASP A 198 -5.50 -31.28 -16.43
C ASP A 198 -6.26 -32.48 -17.00
N THR A 199 -7.04 -32.24 -18.05
CA THR A 199 -7.93 -33.21 -18.72
C THR A 199 -9.18 -33.65 -17.95
N PHE A 200 -9.40 -33.16 -16.71
CA PHE A 200 -10.61 -33.49 -15.96
C PHE A 200 -11.86 -32.85 -16.58
N GLU A 201 -11.78 -31.55 -16.82
CA GLU A 201 -12.88 -30.74 -17.35
C GLU A 201 -13.21 -31.15 -18.79
N ASP A 202 -12.20 -31.42 -19.61
CA ASP A 202 -12.36 -31.84 -21.02
C ASP A 202 -13.20 -33.13 -21.17
N GLN A 203 -13.08 -34.05 -20.21
CA GLN A 203 -13.83 -35.33 -20.25
C GLN A 203 -15.31 -35.15 -19.87
N LEU A 204 -15.69 -34.01 -19.27
CA LEU A 204 -17.07 -33.66 -18.95
C LEU A 204 -17.77 -32.95 -20.12
N VAL A 205 -17.01 -32.37 -21.06
CA VAL A 205 -17.59 -31.79 -22.28
C VAL A 205 -18.35 -32.83 -23.07
N GLY A 206 -19.56 -32.48 -23.51
CA GLY A 206 -20.44 -33.37 -24.25
C GLY A 206 -21.25 -34.34 -23.41
N LYS A 207 -21.20 -34.29 -22.08
CA LYS A 207 -22.05 -35.05 -21.14
C LYS A 207 -23.28 -34.23 -20.77
N ASN A 208 -24.31 -34.92 -20.26
CA ASN A 208 -25.57 -34.28 -19.88
C ASN A 208 -25.79 -34.27 -18.38
N ALA A 209 -26.68 -33.41 -17.91
CA ALA A 209 -27.16 -33.47 -16.54
C ALA A 209 -27.80 -34.85 -16.27
N GLY A 210 -27.45 -35.44 -15.12
CA GLY A 210 -27.84 -36.77 -14.70
C GLY A 210 -26.86 -37.87 -15.07
N ASP A 211 -25.85 -37.62 -15.91
CA ASP A 211 -24.86 -38.62 -16.29
C ASP A 211 -23.90 -38.92 -15.14
N GLU A 212 -23.48 -40.18 -15.06
CA GLU A 212 -22.38 -40.64 -14.22
C GLU A 212 -21.19 -40.97 -15.12
N VAL A 213 -20.05 -40.33 -14.87
CA VAL A 213 -18.88 -40.37 -15.74
C VAL A 213 -17.65 -40.78 -14.96
N ASP A 214 -16.88 -41.73 -15.49
CA ASP A 214 -15.59 -42.09 -14.99
C ASP A 214 -14.51 -41.26 -15.66
N VAL A 215 -13.91 -40.33 -14.91
CA VAL A 215 -12.89 -39.37 -15.38
C VAL A 215 -11.51 -39.87 -14.97
N ASN A 216 -10.66 -40.14 -15.94
CA ASN A 216 -9.29 -40.61 -15.72
C ASN A 216 -8.30 -39.48 -15.89
N VAL A 217 -7.54 -39.16 -14.85
CA VAL A 217 -6.52 -38.11 -14.84
C VAL A 217 -5.22 -38.61 -14.24
N THR A 218 -4.14 -37.86 -14.48
CA THR A 218 -2.84 -38.13 -13.84
C THR A 218 -2.42 -36.88 -13.09
N PHE A 219 -2.11 -37.02 -11.81
CA PHE A 219 -1.63 -35.92 -11.00
C PHE A 219 -0.30 -35.39 -11.54
N PRO A 220 -0.08 -34.06 -11.55
CA PRO A 220 1.21 -33.46 -11.91
C PRO A 220 2.34 -33.99 -11.01
N GLU A 221 3.55 -34.09 -11.56
CA GLU A 221 4.73 -34.52 -10.78
C GLU A 221 5.06 -33.59 -9.60
N LYS A 222 4.67 -32.31 -9.68
CA LYS A 222 4.86 -31.28 -8.64
C LYS A 222 3.56 -30.99 -7.88
N TYR A 223 2.76 -32.01 -7.58
CA TYR A 223 1.54 -31.81 -6.81
C TYR A 223 1.84 -31.63 -5.32
N GLN A 224 1.03 -30.79 -4.63
CA GLN A 224 1.27 -30.47 -3.21
C GLN A 224 1.25 -31.68 -2.28
N ALA A 225 0.41 -32.68 -2.55
CA ALA A 225 0.37 -33.94 -1.82
C ALA A 225 1.35 -34.93 -2.48
N ALA A 226 2.48 -35.18 -1.82
CA ALA A 226 3.55 -36.06 -2.33
C ALA A 226 3.06 -37.50 -2.59
N ASP A 227 2.05 -37.96 -1.84
CA ASP A 227 1.48 -39.30 -1.98
C ASP A 227 0.63 -39.47 -3.25
N LEU A 228 0.22 -38.38 -3.88
CA LEU A 228 -0.60 -38.36 -5.09
C LEU A 228 0.21 -37.96 -6.35
N ALA A 229 1.34 -37.26 -6.19
CA ALA A 229 2.15 -36.73 -7.28
C ALA A 229 2.52 -37.83 -8.33
N GLY A 230 2.25 -37.56 -9.62
CA GLY A 230 2.54 -38.45 -10.73
C GLY A 230 1.69 -39.73 -10.83
N LYS A 231 0.71 -39.92 -9.92
CA LYS A 231 -0.12 -41.12 -9.94
C LYS A 231 -1.37 -40.95 -10.80
N PRO A 232 -1.81 -42.01 -11.51
CA PRO A 232 -3.10 -42.06 -12.15
C PRO A 232 -4.23 -42.14 -11.12
N ALA A 233 -5.27 -41.36 -11.33
CA ALA A 233 -6.47 -41.33 -10.50
C ALA A 233 -7.74 -41.50 -11.35
N LEU A 234 -8.72 -42.22 -10.80
CA LEU A 234 -10.04 -42.36 -11.35
C LEU A 234 -11.02 -41.54 -10.50
N PHE A 235 -11.71 -40.60 -11.10
CA PHE A 235 -12.80 -39.88 -10.46
C PHE A 235 -14.16 -40.40 -10.96
N LYS A 236 -15.01 -40.79 -10.04
CA LYS A 236 -16.42 -41.04 -10.32
C LYS A 236 -17.16 -39.74 -10.17
N VAL A 237 -17.67 -39.21 -11.26
CA VAL A 237 -18.33 -37.92 -11.32
C VAL A 237 -19.79 -38.13 -11.64
N LYS A 238 -20.68 -37.50 -10.86
CA LYS A 238 -22.10 -37.42 -11.13
C LYS A 238 -22.49 -35.99 -11.39
N ILE A 239 -23.05 -35.73 -12.55
CA ILE A 239 -23.49 -34.41 -13.00
C ILE A 239 -24.95 -34.20 -12.54
N HIS A 240 -25.17 -33.22 -11.65
CA HIS A 240 -26.52 -32.90 -11.17
C HIS A 240 -27.23 -31.90 -12.09
N GLU A 241 -26.56 -30.83 -12.41
CA GLU A 241 -27.13 -29.69 -13.11
C GLU A 241 -26.05 -29.04 -14.00
N VAL A 242 -26.46 -28.56 -15.15
CA VAL A 242 -25.61 -27.76 -16.05
C VAL A 242 -26.15 -26.35 -16.08
N LYS A 243 -25.29 -25.38 -15.81
CA LYS A 243 -25.63 -23.95 -15.85
C LYS A 243 -24.79 -23.28 -16.91
N ALA A 244 -25.43 -22.52 -17.79
CA ALA A 244 -24.76 -21.68 -18.78
C ALA A 244 -24.81 -20.22 -18.35
N LYS A 245 -23.76 -19.48 -18.64
CA LYS A 245 -23.78 -18.02 -18.60
C LYS A 245 -24.44 -17.52 -19.89
N GLU A 246 -25.67 -17.03 -19.79
CA GLU A 246 -26.32 -16.35 -20.86
C GLU A 246 -25.90 -14.88 -20.87
N LEU A 247 -25.18 -14.50 -21.93
CA LEU A 247 -24.72 -13.12 -22.10
C LEU A 247 -25.86 -12.28 -22.70
N PRO A 248 -26.17 -11.11 -22.14
CA PRO A 248 -27.17 -10.21 -22.71
C PRO A 248 -26.76 -9.77 -24.12
N GLU A 249 -27.72 -9.51 -24.98
CA GLU A 249 -27.45 -8.95 -26.32
C GLU A 249 -26.95 -7.51 -26.18
N LEU A 250 -25.94 -7.14 -26.98
CA LEU A 250 -25.42 -5.78 -27.04
C LEU A 250 -26.38 -4.90 -27.88
N ASN A 251 -27.38 -4.34 -27.21
CA ASN A 251 -28.40 -3.48 -27.80
C ASN A 251 -28.71 -2.29 -26.87
N ASP A 252 -29.65 -1.45 -27.22
CA ASP A 252 -30.03 -0.29 -26.43
C ASP A 252 -30.64 -0.66 -25.06
N GLU A 253 -31.31 -1.82 -24.97
CA GLU A 253 -31.86 -2.34 -23.71
C GLU A 253 -30.71 -2.67 -22.71
N PHE A 254 -29.64 -3.29 -23.22
CA PHE A 254 -28.44 -3.53 -22.42
C PHE A 254 -27.82 -2.22 -21.90
N ALA A 255 -27.71 -1.19 -22.74
CA ALA A 255 -27.19 0.10 -22.34
C ALA A 255 -28.02 0.75 -21.22
N GLN A 256 -29.33 0.65 -21.28
CA GLN A 256 -30.26 1.15 -20.26
C GLN A 256 -30.17 0.36 -18.94
N ASP A 257 -29.91 -0.95 -19.03
CA ASP A 257 -29.81 -1.81 -17.85
C ASP A 257 -28.50 -1.57 -17.04
N VAL A 258 -27.40 -1.24 -17.73
CA VAL A 258 -26.06 -1.15 -17.12
C VAL A 258 -25.57 0.29 -16.94
N SER A 259 -26.27 1.28 -17.48
CA SER A 259 -25.85 2.69 -17.47
C SER A 259 -27.04 3.65 -17.43
N GLU A 260 -26.75 4.96 -17.39
CA GLU A 260 -27.75 6.03 -17.47
C GLU A 260 -28.10 6.42 -18.92
N PHE A 261 -27.52 5.76 -19.94
CA PHE A 261 -27.68 6.08 -21.34
C PHE A 261 -28.86 5.30 -21.96
N ASN A 262 -29.47 5.89 -22.98
CA ASN A 262 -30.62 5.30 -23.63
C ASN A 262 -30.25 4.44 -24.86
N THR A 263 -29.06 4.63 -25.41
CA THR A 263 -28.61 3.89 -26.61
C THR A 263 -27.21 3.29 -26.37
N LEU A 264 -26.95 2.18 -27.04
CA LEU A 264 -25.65 1.52 -27.01
C LEU A 264 -24.52 2.43 -27.56
N GLU A 265 -24.83 3.30 -28.49
CA GLU A 265 -23.90 4.22 -29.13
C GLU A 265 -23.44 5.30 -28.12
N GLU A 266 -24.38 5.91 -27.39
CA GLU A 266 -24.08 6.86 -26.31
C GLU A 266 -23.23 6.21 -25.22
N TYR A 267 -23.53 4.98 -24.83
CA TYR A 267 -22.78 4.24 -23.84
C TYR A 267 -21.35 3.93 -24.30
N LYS A 268 -21.15 3.54 -25.57
CA LYS A 268 -19.82 3.34 -26.15
C LYS A 268 -18.99 4.63 -26.19
N GLU A 269 -19.62 5.76 -26.51
CA GLU A 269 -18.95 7.06 -26.50
C GLU A 269 -18.49 7.45 -25.08
N ASP A 270 -19.31 7.15 -24.09
CA ASP A 270 -18.97 7.41 -22.69
C ASP A 270 -17.85 6.49 -22.21
N LEU A 271 -17.91 5.19 -22.48
CA LEU A 271 -16.84 4.24 -22.21
C LEU A 271 -15.52 4.69 -22.87
N LYS A 272 -15.57 5.17 -24.11
CA LYS A 272 -14.41 5.69 -24.80
C LYS A 272 -13.80 6.88 -24.07
N LYS A 273 -14.62 7.83 -23.63
CA LYS A 273 -14.18 8.99 -22.85
C LYS A 273 -13.59 8.58 -21.50
N GLN A 274 -14.22 7.63 -20.82
CA GLN A 274 -13.70 7.11 -19.54
C GLN A 274 -12.32 6.46 -19.72
N LEU A 275 -12.16 5.62 -20.76
CA LEU A 275 -10.88 4.98 -21.09
C LEU A 275 -9.82 6.02 -21.52
N GLU A 276 -10.20 7.07 -22.27
CA GLU A 276 -9.30 8.17 -22.62
C GLU A 276 -8.78 8.89 -21.38
N VAL A 277 -9.68 9.28 -20.47
CA VAL A 277 -9.31 9.92 -19.18
C VAL A 277 -8.40 8.99 -18.36
N GLN A 278 -8.75 7.71 -18.28
CA GLN A 278 -7.94 6.74 -17.54
C GLN A 278 -6.53 6.61 -18.13
N LYS A 279 -6.42 6.49 -19.46
CA LYS A 279 -5.13 6.42 -20.17
C LYS A 279 -4.32 7.71 -20.04
N GLU A 280 -4.97 8.87 -20.09
CA GLU A 280 -4.31 10.16 -19.88
C GLU A 280 -3.75 10.28 -18.47
N ASP A 281 -4.52 9.91 -17.45
CA ASP A 281 -4.09 9.92 -16.05
C ASP A 281 -2.94 8.93 -15.81
N GLU A 282 -3.00 7.72 -16.37
CA GLU A 282 -1.96 6.72 -16.28
C GLU A 282 -0.68 7.17 -17.02
N ALA A 283 -0.82 7.74 -18.21
CA ALA A 283 0.28 8.30 -18.97
C ALA A 283 0.93 9.48 -18.25
N LYS A 284 0.13 10.35 -17.62
CA LYS A 284 0.62 11.47 -16.81
C LYS A 284 1.45 10.94 -15.65
N ARG A 285 0.93 10.03 -14.84
CA ARG A 285 1.65 9.41 -13.71
C ARG A 285 2.94 8.74 -14.15
N THR A 286 2.89 7.95 -15.21
CA THR A 286 4.09 7.26 -15.73
C THR A 286 5.16 8.23 -16.20
N LYS A 287 4.78 9.36 -16.83
CA LYS A 287 5.72 10.41 -17.23
C LYS A 287 6.31 11.14 -16.02
N GLU A 288 5.50 11.42 -15.00
CA GLU A 288 5.93 12.02 -13.74
C GLU A 288 6.96 11.12 -13.05
N ASP A 289 6.65 9.84 -12.89
CA ASP A 289 7.54 8.86 -12.28
C ASP A 289 8.87 8.73 -13.05
N GLU A 290 8.80 8.66 -14.38
CA GLU A 290 10.00 8.59 -15.24
C GLU A 290 10.85 9.86 -15.10
N ALA A 291 10.23 11.05 -15.06
CA ALA A 291 10.92 12.31 -14.89
C ALA A 291 11.61 12.40 -13.53
N ILE A 292 10.89 12.10 -12.47
CA ILE A 292 11.38 12.13 -11.09
C ILE A 292 12.52 11.14 -10.91
N GLN A 293 12.36 9.89 -11.40
CA GLN A 293 13.42 8.88 -11.31
C GLN A 293 14.71 9.33 -12.00
N LYS A 294 14.62 9.95 -13.18
CA LYS A 294 15.78 10.49 -13.90
C LYS A 294 16.45 11.67 -13.19
N ILE A 295 15.70 12.42 -12.40
CA ILE A 295 16.25 13.51 -11.57
C ILE A 295 16.95 12.90 -10.36
N ILE A 296 16.35 11.91 -9.71
CA ILE A 296 16.93 11.15 -8.59
C ILE A 296 18.28 10.55 -8.99
N ASP A 297 18.35 9.89 -10.15
CA ASP A 297 19.57 9.24 -10.65
C ASP A 297 20.73 10.22 -10.88
N LYS A 298 20.43 11.50 -11.07
CA LYS A 298 21.43 12.57 -11.27
C LYS A 298 21.71 13.39 -10.03
N SER A 299 20.94 13.19 -8.99
CA SER A 299 21.06 13.91 -7.72
C SER A 299 21.89 13.09 -6.73
N THR A 300 22.50 13.77 -5.77
CA THR A 300 23.30 13.11 -4.73
C THR A 300 22.73 13.46 -3.37
N MET A 301 22.42 12.44 -2.58
CA MET A 301 21.93 12.56 -1.20
C MET A 301 22.34 11.34 -0.40
N GLU A 302 22.51 11.51 0.91
CA GLU A 302 22.79 10.42 1.84
C GLU A 302 21.61 10.28 2.81
N ILE A 303 20.81 9.22 2.63
CA ILE A 303 19.59 9.00 3.41
C ILE A 303 19.94 8.25 4.69
N PRO A 304 19.55 8.79 5.87
CA PRO A 304 19.72 8.08 7.14
C PRO A 304 18.90 6.78 7.18
N GLU A 305 19.49 5.72 7.73
CA GLU A 305 18.82 4.43 7.89
C GLU A 305 17.52 4.55 8.73
N ALA A 306 17.52 5.41 9.74
CA ALA A 306 16.32 5.66 10.55
C ALA A 306 15.17 6.25 9.75
N MET A 307 15.44 7.06 8.72
CA MET A 307 14.43 7.61 7.84
C MET A 307 13.83 6.52 6.95
N ILE A 308 14.66 5.62 6.41
CA ILE A 308 14.21 4.48 5.62
C ILE A 308 13.31 3.57 6.45
N LYS A 309 13.74 3.26 7.68
CA LYS A 309 12.96 2.42 8.58
C LYS A 309 11.59 3.03 8.91
N THR A 310 11.55 4.31 9.23
CA THR A 310 10.28 5.02 9.48
C THR A 310 9.36 4.96 8.26
N GLN A 311 9.90 5.12 7.07
CA GLN A 311 9.12 5.04 5.83
C GLN A 311 8.61 3.61 5.57
N CYS A 312 9.42 2.58 5.81
CA CYS A 312 8.97 1.19 5.72
C CYS A 312 7.82 0.90 6.70
N GLU A 313 7.95 1.35 7.97
CA GLU A 313 6.88 1.22 8.96
C GLU A 313 5.58 1.91 8.49
N ASN A 314 5.67 3.10 7.91
CA ASN A 314 4.51 3.81 7.36
C ASN A 314 3.87 3.04 6.22
N MET A 315 4.65 2.53 5.26
CA MET A 315 4.15 1.73 4.13
C MET A 315 3.48 0.43 4.58
N VAL A 316 4.04 -0.24 5.58
CA VAL A 316 3.43 -1.43 6.18
C VAL A 316 2.11 -1.09 6.87
N ASN A 317 2.03 0.04 7.56
CA ASN A 317 0.79 0.51 8.18
C ASN A 317 -0.28 0.88 7.13
N GLU A 318 0.10 1.55 6.03
CA GLU A 318 -0.78 1.83 4.89
C GLU A 318 -1.31 0.53 4.26
N PHE A 319 -0.44 -0.47 4.13
CA PHE A 319 -0.83 -1.80 3.64
C PHE A 319 -1.82 -2.48 4.59
N ALA A 320 -1.56 -2.44 5.91
CA ALA A 320 -2.47 -2.97 6.92
C ALA A 320 -3.86 -2.31 6.88
N GLN A 321 -3.92 -1.00 6.68
CA GLN A 321 -5.18 -0.27 6.54
C GLN A 321 -5.96 -0.69 5.28
N ARG A 322 -5.28 -0.88 4.15
CA ARG A 322 -5.91 -1.39 2.92
C ARG A 322 -6.45 -2.80 3.08
N LEU A 323 -5.71 -3.68 3.75
CA LEU A 323 -6.20 -5.02 4.10
C LEU A 323 -7.44 -4.96 4.97
N ALA A 324 -7.44 -4.10 6.00
CA ALA A 324 -8.59 -3.94 6.89
C ALA A 324 -9.85 -3.45 6.15
N GLN A 325 -9.71 -2.55 5.17
CA GLN A 325 -10.80 -2.13 4.29
C GLN A 325 -11.37 -3.27 3.46
N SER A 326 -10.53 -4.24 3.10
CA SER A 326 -10.95 -5.47 2.39
C SER A 326 -11.48 -6.56 3.35
N GLY A 327 -11.59 -6.28 4.66
CA GLY A 327 -12.05 -7.22 5.67
C GLY A 327 -11.02 -8.26 6.10
N LEU A 328 -9.73 -8.07 5.74
CA LEU A 328 -8.63 -8.98 6.10
C LEU A 328 -7.70 -8.29 7.10
N SER A 329 -7.34 -8.98 8.19
CA SER A 329 -6.34 -8.45 9.12
C SER A 329 -4.91 -8.76 8.63
N MET A 330 -3.94 -7.93 9.05
CA MET A 330 -2.52 -8.16 8.78
C MET A 330 -2.06 -9.54 9.31
N GLU A 331 -2.57 -9.96 10.46
CA GLU A 331 -2.25 -11.25 11.07
C GLU A 331 -2.73 -12.43 10.20
N GLN A 332 -3.97 -12.36 9.70
CA GLN A 332 -4.51 -13.34 8.76
C GLN A 332 -3.71 -13.37 7.46
N TYR A 333 -3.37 -12.20 6.91
CA TYR A 333 -2.54 -12.13 5.71
C TYR A 333 -1.17 -12.80 5.90
N MET A 334 -0.47 -12.52 7.01
CA MET A 334 0.81 -13.16 7.33
C MET A 334 0.67 -14.68 7.51
N GLN A 335 -0.43 -15.14 8.10
CA GLN A 335 -0.70 -16.56 8.27
C GLN A 335 -0.92 -17.27 6.92
N PHE A 336 -1.64 -16.64 5.99
CA PHE A 336 -1.89 -17.21 4.66
C PHE A 336 -0.65 -17.14 3.75
N SER A 337 0.07 -16.04 3.77
CA SER A 337 1.24 -15.82 2.90
C SER A 337 2.53 -16.46 3.42
N GLY A 338 2.59 -16.80 4.72
CA GLY A 338 3.81 -17.27 5.38
C GLY A 338 4.90 -16.21 5.50
N LEU A 339 4.56 -14.94 5.29
CA LEU A 339 5.47 -13.81 5.41
C LEU A 339 5.58 -13.37 6.87
N THR A 340 6.77 -12.92 7.26
CA THR A 340 7.00 -12.22 8.54
C THR A 340 7.02 -10.72 8.31
N LEU A 341 6.83 -9.93 9.37
CA LEU A 341 6.90 -8.47 9.30
C LEU A 341 8.25 -7.99 8.74
N ASP A 342 9.35 -8.58 9.22
CA ASP A 342 10.71 -8.24 8.76
C ASP A 342 10.89 -8.45 7.25
N LYS A 343 10.35 -9.56 6.71
CA LYS A 343 10.39 -9.82 5.26
C LYS A 343 9.53 -8.84 4.47
N LEU A 344 8.39 -8.44 5.03
CA LEU A 344 7.55 -7.43 4.40
C LEU A 344 8.26 -6.07 4.37
N GLU A 345 8.92 -5.69 5.46
CA GLU A 345 9.75 -4.48 5.51
C GLU A 345 10.89 -4.52 4.50
N GLU A 346 11.59 -5.67 4.35
CA GLU A 346 12.62 -5.86 3.32
C GLU A 346 12.07 -5.70 1.89
N GLN A 347 10.87 -6.20 1.63
CA GLN A 347 10.22 -6.10 0.31
C GLN A 347 9.84 -4.67 -0.04
N VAL A 348 9.33 -3.88 0.91
CA VAL A 348 8.93 -2.49 0.68
C VAL A 348 10.11 -1.50 0.71
N ARG A 349 11.27 -1.91 1.22
CA ARG A 349 12.45 -1.05 1.38
C ARG A 349 12.89 -0.32 0.10
N PRO A 350 13.01 -0.97 -1.08
CA PRO A 350 13.40 -0.26 -2.31
C PRO A 350 12.41 0.84 -2.71
N GLU A 351 11.12 0.59 -2.53
CA GLU A 351 10.08 1.57 -2.79
C GLU A 351 10.11 2.70 -1.76
N ALA A 352 10.33 2.39 -0.48
CA ALA A 352 10.50 3.36 0.58
C ALA A 352 11.68 4.32 0.29
N GLU A 353 12.83 3.78 -0.12
CA GLU A 353 13.99 4.59 -0.52
C GLU A 353 13.67 5.51 -1.72
N THR A 354 12.93 5.00 -2.70
CA THR A 354 12.51 5.79 -3.86
C THR A 354 11.54 6.91 -3.46
N ARG A 355 10.55 6.62 -2.61
CA ARG A 355 9.61 7.64 -2.09
C ARG A 355 10.34 8.74 -1.32
N ILE A 356 11.29 8.38 -0.46
CA ILE A 356 12.10 9.37 0.28
C ILE A 356 12.91 10.23 -0.70
N LYS A 357 13.60 9.62 -1.68
CA LYS A 357 14.38 10.35 -2.68
C LYS A 357 13.51 11.30 -3.49
N SER A 358 12.34 10.86 -3.91
CA SER A 358 11.38 11.69 -4.65
C SER A 358 10.96 12.91 -3.83
N SER A 359 10.55 12.71 -2.58
CA SER A 359 10.13 13.80 -1.68
C SER A 359 11.26 14.81 -1.46
N LEU A 360 12.47 14.34 -1.13
CA LEU A 360 13.63 15.20 -0.88
C LEU A 360 14.04 16.01 -2.12
N VAL A 361 14.04 15.39 -3.31
CA VAL A 361 14.37 16.06 -4.57
C VAL A 361 13.35 17.12 -4.90
N LEU A 362 12.06 16.82 -4.80
CA LEU A 362 10.97 17.74 -5.11
C LEU A 362 10.92 18.91 -4.11
N GLU A 363 11.12 18.65 -2.83
CA GLU A 363 11.23 19.70 -1.83
C GLU A 363 12.44 20.62 -2.08
N GLN A 364 13.57 20.06 -2.52
CA GLN A 364 14.72 20.87 -2.86
C GLN A 364 14.47 21.70 -4.12
N ILE A 365 13.79 21.14 -5.13
CA ILE A 365 13.36 21.90 -6.31
C ILE A 365 12.43 23.06 -5.92
N ALA A 366 11.46 22.79 -5.01
CA ALA A 366 10.55 23.82 -4.53
C ALA A 366 11.30 24.96 -3.82
N LYS A 367 12.34 24.65 -3.04
CA LYS A 367 13.21 25.64 -2.39
C LYS A 367 14.05 26.43 -3.39
N ASP A 368 14.70 25.77 -4.35
CA ASP A 368 15.58 26.40 -5.34
C ASP A 368 14.81 27.32 -6.29
N GLU A 369 13.57 26.96 -6.64
CA GLU A 369 12.68 27.77 -7.48
C GLU A 369 11.83 28.78 -6.68
N ASN A 370 11.99 28.82 -5.33
CA ASN A 370 11.22 29.67 -4.43
C ASN A 370 9.70 29.54 -4.62
N ILE A 371 9.21 28.31 -4.66
CA ILE A 371 7.78 28.03 -4.81
C ILE A 371 7.05 28.43 -3.54
N GLU A 372 6.27 29.48 -3.61
CA GLU A 372 5.42 29.94 -2.52
C GLU A 372 4.04 29.31 -2.60
N VAL A 373 3.49 28.96 -1.46
CA VAL A 373 2.12 28.46 -1.30
C VAL A 373 1.31 29.51 -0.56
N SER A 374 0.24 29.97 -1.21
CA SER A 374 -0.66 30.96 -0.63
C SER A 374 -1.66 30.33 0.36
N GLU A 375 -2.23 31.14 1.24
CA GLU A 375 -3.29 30.68 2.15
C GLU A 375 -4.55 30.20 1.39
N GLU A 376 -4.84 30.83 0.24
CA GLU A 376 -5.95 30.43 -0.62
C GLU A 376 -5.80 28.99 -1.17
N GLU A 377 -4.57 28.60 -1.49
CA GLU A 377 -4.28 27.23 -1.96
C GLU A 377 -4.39 26.20 -0.85
N ILE A 378 -3.96 26.56 0.36
CA ILE A 378 -4.15 25.72 1.56
C ILE A 378 -5.65 25.55 1.82
N ASP A 379 -6.40 26.62 1.75
CA ASP A 379 -7.85 26.62 1.93
C ASP A 379 -8.58 25.76 0.90
N ALA A 380 -8.16 25.84 -0.36
CA ALA A 380 -8.71 25.02 -1.43
C ALA A 380 -8.42 23.51 -1.22
N GLU A 381 -7.25 23.17 -0.71
CA GLU A 381 -6.91 21.78 -0.41
C GLU A 381 -7.69 21.26 0.80
N ILE A 382 -7.88 22.07 1.84
CA ILE A 382 -8.76 21.76 2.98
C ILE A 382 -10.20 21.51 2.50
N GLU A 383 -10.71 22.33 1.57
CA GLU A 383 -12.05 22.09 0.99
C GLU A 383 -12.17 20.77 0.24
N LYS A 384 -11.15 20.38 -0.53
CA LYS A 384 -11.11 19.08 -1.21
C LYS A 384 -11.14 17.93 -0.21
N MET A 385 -10.29 18.02 0.83
CA MET A 385 -10.25 17.01 1.89
C MET A 385 -11.58 16.93 2.63
N ALA A 386 -12.18 18.06 2.98
CA ALA A 386 -13.47 18.12 3.68
C ALA A 386 -14.58 17.45 2.84
N LYS A 387 -14.60 17.69 1.53
CA LYS A 387 -15.53 17.01 0.61
C LYS A 387 -15.31 15.50 0.58
N ALA A 388 -14.06 15.05 0.54
CA ALA A 388 -13.73 13.62 0.52
C ALA A 388 -14.15 12.91 1.82
N TYR A 389 -14.06 13.59 2.96
CA TYR A 389 -14.50 13.06 4.26
C TYR A 389 -15.97 13.33 4.60
N GLY A 390 -16.72 14.02 3.74
CA GLY A 390 -18.11 14.40 4.01
C GLY A 390 -18.27 15.37 5.18
N MET A 391 -17.26 16.23 5.42
CA MET A 391 -17.21 17.20 6.52
C MET A 391 -17.31 18.63 5.99
N GLU A 392 -17.66 19.58 6.88
CA GLU A 392 -17.57 21.01 6.58
C GLU A 392 -16.12 21.50 6.69
N ALA A 393 -15.64 22.29 5.70
CA ALA A 393 -14.27 22.78 5.65
C ALA A 393 -13.87 23.57 6.90
N ASP A 394 -14.79 24.38 7.44
CA ASP A 394 -14.54 25.18 8.65
C ASP A 394 -14.26 24.30 9.89
N LYS A 395 -14.96 23.18 10.01
CA LYS A 395 -14.70 22.22 11.09
C LYS A 395 -13.33 21.56 10.94
N LEU A 396 -12.97 21.18 9.71
CA LEU A 396 -11.67 20.59 9.47
C LEU A 396 -10.53 21.57 9.78
N LYS A 397 -10.68 22.86 9.41
CA LYS A 397 -9.74 23.93 9.75
C LYS A 397 -9.56 24.11 11.26
N GLU A 398 -10.63 23.97 12.04
CA GLU A 398 -10.61 24.13 13.51
C GLU A 398 -9.86 22.99 14.20
N TYR A 399 -9.88 21.76 13.61
CA TYR A 399 -9.12 20.61 14.11
C TYR A 399 -7.67 20.62 13.68
N MET A 400 -7.31 21.35 12.62
CA MET A 400 -5.94 21.41 12.12
C MET A 400 -5.11 22.42 12.90
N GLY A 401 -4.03 21.94 13.50
CA GLY A 401 -3.01 22.78 14.14
C GLY A 401 -2.02 23.38 13.11
N ASP A 402 -1.11 24.19 13.64
CA ASP A 402 -0.09 24.85 12.79
C ASP A 402 0.87 23.83 12.12
N ALA A 403 1.14 22.71 12.79
CA ALA A 403 1.99 21.64 12.26
C ALA A 403 1.35 20.95 11.05
N GLU A 404 0.05 20.68 11.10
CA GLU A 404 -0.71 20.09 9.98
C GLU A 404 -0.77 21.04 8.78
N LYS A 405 -0.94 22.34 9.02
CA LYS A 405 -0.92 23.36 7.96
C LYS A 405 0.44 23.46 7.30
N GLU A 406 1.53 23.44 8.07
CA GLU A 406 2.89 23.42 7.54
C GLU A 406 3.20 22.14 6.75
N SER A 407 2.67 20.99 7.17
CA SER A 407 2.76 19.75 6.37
C SER A 407 2.03 19.89 5.04
N MET A 408 0.79 20.37 5.06
CA MET A 408 -0.01 20.60 3.86
C MET A 408 0.65 21.59 2.91
N LYS A 409 1.24 22.67 3.44
CA LYS A 409 2.00 23.64 2.65
C LYS A 409 3.18 22.97 1.95
N ARG A 410 3.89 22.07 2.62
CA ARG A 410 4.97 21.29 2.00
C ARG A 410 4.43 20.39 0.89
N ASP A 411 3.34 19.67 1.13
CA ASP A 411 2.74 18.80 0.13
C ASP A 411 2.28 19.53 -1.12
N ILE A 412 1.65 20.70 -0.95
CA ILE A 412 1.28 21.58 -2.07
C ILE A 412 2.52 22.09 -2.82
N SER A 413 3.59 22.47 -2.10
CA SER A 413 4.83 22.92 -2.74
C SER A 413 5.50 21.82 -3.55
N VAL A 414 5.46 20.58 -3.07
CA VAL A 414 5.95 19.38 -3.77
C VAL A 414 5.13 19.13 -5.04
N THR A 415 3.81 19.23 -4.96
CA THR A 415 2.93 19.08 -6.13
C THR A 415 3.23 20.12 -7.19
N LYS A 416 3.39 21.40 -6.80
CA LYS A 416 3.80 22.48 -7.71
C LYS A 416 5.19 22.24 -8.32
N ALA A 417 6.11 21.65 -7.56
CA ALA A 417 7.43 21.29 -8.08
C ALA A 417 7.34 20.19 -9.15
N VAL A 418 6.44 19.22 -9.00
CA VAL A 418 6.14 18.22 -10.04
C VAL A 418 5.60 18.92 -11.29
N ASP A 419 4.61 19.79 -11.15
CA ASP A 419 4.02 20.52 -12.28
C ASP A 419 5.10 21.34 -13.01
N LEU A 420 5.96 22.06 -12.29
CA LEU A 420 7.08 22.81 -12.88
C LEU A 420 8.07 21.89 -13.63
N VAL A 421 8.37 20.73 -13.10
CA VAL A 421 9.22 19.74 -13.78
C VAL A 421 8.54 19.28 -15.05
N MET A 422 7.24 18.95 -15.00
CA MET A 422 6.47 18.46 -16.15
C MET A 422 6.30 19.49 -17.25
N GLU A 423 6.13 20.77 -16.93
CA GLU A 423 6.13 21.86 -17.90
C GLU A 423 7.44 21.98 -18.69
N ASN A 424 8.55 21.58 -18.08
CA ASN A 424 9.88 21.65 -18.67
C ASN A 424 10.37 20.33 -19.27
N VAL A 425 9.56 19.29 -19.27
CA VAL A 425 9.89 17.96 -19.81
C VAL A 425 9.97 18.01 -21.34
N LYS A 426 10.86 17.20 -21.91
CA LYS A 426 10.95 16.96 -23.34
C LYS A 426 10.50 15.54 -23.67
N GLU A 427 9.42 15.41 -24.41
CA GLU A 427 8.95 14.09 -24.84
C GLU A 427 9.87 13.53 -25.96
N ARG A 428 10.21 12.26 -25.81
CA ARG A 428 10.92 11.47 -26.80
C ARG A 428 10.05 10.30 -27.23
N ALA A 429 9.96 10.03 -28.54
CA ALA A 429 9.29 8.85 -29.05
C ALA A 429 9.85 7.58 -28.39
N LYS A 430 8.98 6.65 -28.03
CA LYS A 430 9.36 5.35 -27.48
C LYS A 430 10.28 4.65 -28.49
N ALA A 431 11.46 4.24 -28.06
CA ALA A 431 12.34 3.45 -28.91
C ALA A 431 11.67 2.09 -29.15
N LYS A 432 11.31 1.79 -30.40
CA LYS A 432 10.70 0.50 -30.75
C LYS A 432 11.56 -0.64 -30.24
N THR A 433 10.98 -1.58 -29.57
CA THR A 433 11.67 -2.78 -29.07
C THR A 433 12.15 -3.61 -30.24
N LYS A 434 13.12 -4.51 -29.99
CA LYS A 434 13.67 -5.38 -31.03
C LYS A 434 12.58 -6.26 -31.66
N LYS A 435 11.57 -6.68 -30.85
CA LYS A 435 10.40 -7.45 -31.30
C LYS A 435 9.46 -6.63 -32.20
N GLU A 436 9.20 -5.38 -31.85
CA GLU A 436 8.36 -4.48 -32.65
C GLU A 436 9.02 -4.14 -34.00
N LYS A 437 10.36 -4.01 -34.00
CA LYS A 437 11.10 -3.79 -35.26
C LYS A 437 11.17 -5.06 -36.15
N GLU A 438 11.17 -6.24 -35.54
CA GLU A 438 11.13 -7.52 -36.25
C GLU A 438 9.73 -7.76 -36.83
N ALA A 439 8.67 -7.48 -36.08
CA ALA A 439 7.28 -7.57 -36.56
C ALA A 439 6.96 -6.58 -37.70
N GLU A 440 7.40 -5.32 -37.59
CA GLU A 440 7.26 -4.33 -38.67
C GLU A 440 8.12 -4.68 -39.92
N ALA A 441 9.26 -5.36 -39.72
CA ALA A 441 10.06 -5.81 -40.81
C ALA A 441 9.42 -7.02 -41.55
N GLU A 442 8.69 -7.87 -40.83
CA GLU A 442 7.91 -8.98 -41.38
C GLU A 442 6.66 -8.45 -42.13
N GLU A 443 5.93 -7.53 -41.55
CA GLU A 443 4.74 -6.91 -42.18
C GLU A 443 5.09 -6.14 -43.45
N ASN A 444 6.19 -5.36 -43.45
CA ASN A 444 6.68 -4.66 -44.64
C ASN A 444 7.26 -5.64 -45.69
N ALA A 445 7.69 -6.85 -45.28
CA ALA A 445 8.15 -7.86 -46.22
C ALA A 445 6.99 -8.60 -46.89
N GLU A 446 5.88 -8.79 -46.19
CA GLU A 446 4.66 -9.38 -46.77
C GLU A 446 3.96 -8.39 -47.71
N GLU A 447 3.88 -7.10 -47.39
CA GLU A 447 3.27 -6.06 -48.23
C GLU A 447 4.06 -5.87 -49.56
N ASN A 448 5.38 -5.99 -49.52
CA ASN A 448 6.25 -5.94 -50.73
C ASN A 448 6.28 -7.26 -51.53
N ALA A 449 5.67 -8.34 -51.03
CA ALA A 449 5.56 -9.62 -51.77
C ALA A 449 4.23 -9.77 -52.48
N GLU A 450 3.23 -8.92 -52.14
CA GLU A 450 1.93 -8.86 -52.83
C GLU A 450 1.86 -7.81 -53.95
N GLU A 451 2.84 -6.93 -54.13
CA GLU A 451 3.01 -6.07 -55.32
C GLU A 451 3.92 -6.77 -56.39
#